data_e116b12af9b370b7f8bd4be6de3b7338
#
_entry.id   e116b12af9b370b7f8bd4be6de3b7338
#
_cell.length_a   1.000
_cell.length_b   1.000
_cell.length_c   1.000
_cell.angle_alpha   90.00
_cell.angle_beta   90.00
_cell.angle_gamma   90.00
#
_symmetry.space_group_name_H-M   'P 1'
#
loop_
_entity.id
_entity.type
_entity.pdbx_description
1 polymer ?
#
loop_
_entity_poly.entity_id
_entity_poly.type
_entity_poly.pdbx_seq_one_letter_code
_entity_poly.pdbx_strand_id
1 'polypeptide(L)'
;MRWSVDRDREFTEFVMARRAALVRVAALLVPGDLARAEDVVQTALTRLYVAWPRVRPDTVDAYARRCVVNAATDHHRSLFSRREQVRAKLPDVAAIEPRHGDAASIVTLLATLPASMRAAVVLRYVEGLSVAETAHAMRCSEGNVKSQSARGLERLRAAFPAHMRTVG
;
A
#
# COMPACT_ATOMS: atom_id res chain seq x y z
N MET A 1 15.52 -31.28 -11.26
CA MET A 1 16.47 -30.33 -10.64
C MET A 1 16.74 -29.07 -11.50
N ARG A 2 16.79 -29.14 -12.81
CA ARG A 2 16.95 -27.96 -13.70
C ARG A 2 15.83 -26.93 -13.57
N TRP A 3 14.58 -27.35 -13.43
CA TRP A 3 13.40 -26.48 -13.34
C TRP A 3 13.35 -25.55 -12.10
N SER A 4 14.01 -25.93 -11.01
CA SER A 4 14.03 -25.06 -9.81
C SER A 4 15.08 -23.96 -9.93
N VAL A 5 16.23 -24.24 -10.52
CA VAL A 5 17.33 -23.27 -10.69
C VAL A 5 16.96 -22.16 -11.66
N ASP A 6 16.32 -22.49 -12.79
CA ASP A 6 15.86 -21.48 -13.76
C ASP A 6 14.76 -20.59 -13.17
N ARG A 7 13.82 -21.17 -12.42
CA ARG A 7 12.76 -20.44 -11.71
C ARG A 7 13.32 -19.48 -10.67
N ASP A 8 14.28 -19.94 -9.87
CA ASP A 8 14.88 -19.12 -8.82
C ASP A 8 15.68 -17.95 -9.41
N ARG A 9 16.33 -18.18 -10.56
CA ARG A 9 17.02 -17.14 -11.29
C ARG A 9 16.04 -16.10 -11.86
N GLU A 10 14.98 -16.52 -12.54
CA GLU A 10 13.95 -15.64 -13.08
C GLU A 10 13.28 -14.80 -11.98
N PHE A 11 12.96 -15.43 -10.86
CA PHE A 11 12.41 -14.72 -9.70
C PHE A 11 13.39 -13.70 -9.14
N THR A 12 14.66 -14.07 -8.99
CA THR A 12 15.71 -13.18 -8.50
C THR A 12 15.89 -11.97 -9.42
N GLU A 13 15.92 -12.19 -10.74
CA GLU A 13 16.01 -11.12 -11.74
C GLU A 13 14.80 -10.17 -11.64
N PHE A 14 13.60 -10.71 -11.50
CA PHE A 14 12.39 -9.93 -11.27
C PHE A 14 12.49 -9.09 -9.99
N VAL A 15 12.89 -9.69 -8.88
CA VAL A 15 13.04 -8.98 -7.60
C VAL A 15 14.06 -7.86 -7.71
N MET A 16 15.22 -8.10 -8.30
CA MET A 16 16.26 -7.08 -8.50
C MET A 16 15.75 -5.90 -9.33
N ALA A 17 14.95 -6.17 -10.36
CA ALA A 17 14.39 -5.13 -11.23
C ALA A 17 13.24 -4.33 -10.57
N ARG A 18 12.45 -4.95 -9.70
CA ARG A 18 11.16 -4.40 -9.25
C ARG A 18 11.10 -4.02 -7.76
N ARG A 19 12.00 -4.55 -6.92
CA ARG A 19 11.94 -4.38 -5.47
C ARG A 19 11.84 -2.91 -5.05
N ALA A 20 12.64 -2.03 -5.62
CA ALA A 20 12.63 -0.61 -5.27
C ALA A 20 11.27 0.06 -5.57
N ALA A 21 10.63 -0.30 -6.69
CA ALA A 21 9.29 0.18 -7.03
C ALA A 21 8.24 -0.34 -6.05
N LEU A 22 8.30 -1.63 -5.69
CA LEU A 22 7.39 -2.24 -4.73
C LEU A 22 7.53 -1.62 -3.33
N VAL A 23 8.75 -1.31 -2.90
CA VAL A 23 9.01 -0.62 -1.61
C VAL A 23 8.39 0.79 -1.62
N ARG A 24 8.52 1.54 -2.72
CA ARG A 24 7.88 2.86 -2.83
C ARG A 24 6.35 2.77 -2.69
N VAL A 25 5.72 1.81 -3.35
CA VAL A 25 4.27 1.58 -3.22
C VAL A 25 3.91 1.20 -1.79
N ALA A 26 4.65 0.28 -1.19
CA ALA A 26 4.42 -0.14 0.19
C ALA A 26 4.57 1.03 1.18
N ALA A 27 5.57 1.91 0.99
CA ALA A 27 5.77 3.09 1.83
C ALA A 27 4.59 4.08 1.77
N LEU A 28 3.89 4.16 0.64
CA LEU A 28 2.66 4.95 0.52
C LEU A 28 1.45 4.26 1.17
N LEU A 29 1.41 2.94 1.14
CA LEU A 29 0.31 2.14 1.72
C LEU A 29 0.41 2.00 3.25
N VAL A 30 1.63 1.90 3.78
CA VAL A 30 1.92 1.79 5.22
C VAL A 30 2.85 2.92 5.67
N PRO A 31 2.40 4.18 5.63
CA PRO A 31 3.25 5.32 5.93
C PRO A 31 3.74 5.30 7.38
N GLY A 32 4.92 5.84 7.60
CA GLY A 32 5.48 6.08 8.92
C GLY A 32 6.89 5.50 9.12
N ASP A 33 7.19 4.32 8.62
CA ASP A 33 8.49 3.68 8.79
C ASP A 33 8.87 2.85 7.55
N LEU A 34 10.07 3.09 7.03
CA LEU A 34 10.59 2.34 5.89
C LEU A 34 10.74 0.84 6.21
N ALA A 35 11.07 0.49 7.44
CA ALA A 35 11.17 -0.91 7.87
C ALA A 35 9.82 -1.64 7.72
N ARG A 36 8.70 -0.97 8.00
CA ARG A 36 7.36 -1.54 7.78
C ARG A 36 7.06 -1.76 6.31
N ALA A 37 7.45 -0.82 5.46
CA ALA A 37 7.29 -0.96 4.01
C ALA A 37 8.11 -2.14 3.48
N GLU A 38 9.33 -2.31 3.97
CA GLU A 38 10.18 -3.45 3.63
C GLU A 38 9.61 -4.78 4.11
N ASP A 39 9.05 -4.85 5.32
CA ASP A 39 8.36 -6.05 5.83
C ASP A 39 7.15 -6.43 4.97
N VAL A 40 6.37 -5.44 4.56
CA VAL A 40 5.24 -5.64 3.63
C VAL A 40 5.73 -6.21 2.30
N VAL A 41 6.80 -5.64 1.73
CA VAL A 41 7.37 -6.14 0.47
C VAL A 41 7.94 -7.54 0.64
N GLN A 42 8.65 -7.83 1.72
CA GLN A 42 9.17 -9.16 1.99
C GLN A 42 8.05 -10.21 2.07
N THR A 43 6.96 -9.88 2.75
CA THR A 43 5.76 -10.74 2.81
C THR A 43 5.15 -10.93 1.41
N ALA A 44 5.05 -9.86 0.64
CA ALA A 44 4.52 -9.90 -0.72
C ALA A 44 5.37 -10.74 -1.66
N LEU A 45 6.70 -10.60 -1.59
CA LEU A 45 7.64 -11.38 -2.40
C LEU A 45 7.62 -12.87 -2.02
N THR A 46 7.46 -13.20 -0.74
CA THR A 46 7.29 -14.58 -0.29
C THR A 46 6.03 -15.21 -0.91
N ARG A 47 4.91 -14.49 -0.88
CA ARG A 47 3.65 -14.94 -1.52
C ARG A 47 3.80 -15.08 -3.04
N LEU A 48 4.46 -14.12 -3.67
CA LEU A 48 4.74 -14.15 -5.10
C LEU A 48 5.61 -15.35 -5.46
N TYR A 49 6.65 -15.64 -4.68
CA TYR A 49 7.54 -16.79 -4.92
C TYR A 49 6.79 -18.12 -4.87
N VAL A 50 5.91 -18.30 -3.89
CA VAL A 50 5.06 -19.49 -3.79
C VAL A 50 4.14 -19.62 -5.01
N ALA A 51 3.62 -18.49 -5.51
CA ALA A 51 2.74 -18.47 -6.68
C ALA A 51 3.50 -18.49 -8.02
N TRP A 52 4.81 -18.22 -8.02
CA TRP A 52 5.63 -18.00 -9.21
C TRP A 52 5.43 -19.02 -10.35
N PRO A 53 5.33 -20.32 -10.08
CA PRO A 53 5.14 -21.33 -11.14
C PRO A 53 3.82 -21.18 -11.90
N ARG A 54 2.85 -20.45 -11.35
CA ARG A 54 1.51 -20.27 -11.93
C ARG A 54 1.26 -18.85 -12.45
N VAL A 55 2.17 -17.92 -12.15
CA VAL A 55 2.05 -16.52 -12.58
C VAL A 55 2.59 -16.39 -13.99
N ARG A 56 1.78 -15.79 -14.87
CA ARG A 56 2.19 -15.54 -16.26
C ARG A 56 3.10 -14.32 -16.34
N PRO A 57 4.13 -14.31 -17.22
CA PRO A 57 5.06 -13.19 -17.38
C PRO A 57 4.38 -11.86 -17.69
N ASP A 58 3.30 -11.87 -18.46
CA ASP A 58 2.53 -10.68 -18.85
C ASP A 58 1.69 -10.08 -17.73
N THR A 59 1.45 -10.84 -16.64
CA THR A 59 0.65 -10.42 -15.49
C THR A 59 1.43 -10.31 -14.19
N VAL A 60 2.73 -10.59 -14.19
CA VAL A 60 3.55 -10.66 -12.99
C VAL A 60 3.61 -9.34 -12.22
N ASP A 61 3.71 -8.21 -12.90
CA ASP A 61 3.72 -6.90 -12.26
C ASP A 61 2.40 -6.60 -11.53
N ALA A 62 1.27 -6.91 -12.17
CA ALA A 62 -0.06 -6.75 -11.56
C ALA A 62 -0.24 -7.69 -10.36
N TYR A 63 0.24 -8.93 -10.49
CA TYR A 63 0.19 -9.90 -9.39
C TYR A 63 1.07 -9.47 -8.21
N ALA A 64 2.28 -8.96 -8.47
CA ALA A 64 3.18 -8.45 -7.43
C ALA A 64 2.57 -7.27 -6.68
N ARG A 65 1.97 -6.30 -7.39
CA ARG A 65 1.23 -5.18 -6.75
C ARG A 65 0.10 -5.68 -5.87
N ARG A 66 -0.68 -6.63 -6.36
CA ARG A 66 -1.74 -7.27 -5.56
C ARG A 66 -1.20 -7.93 -4.29
N CYS A 67 -0.05 -8.61 -4.37
CA CYS A 67 0.60 -9.18 -3.20
C CYS A 67 1.00 -8.08 -2.18
N VAL A 68 1.53 -6.95 -2.66
CA VAL A 68 1.88 -5.80 -1.78
C VAL A 68 0.66 -5.20 -1.12
N VAL A 69 -0.42 -4.96 -1.87
CA VAL A 69 -1.67 -4.42 -1.31
C VAL A 69 -2.26 -5.35 -0.25
N ASN A 70 -2.30 -6.65 -0.53
CA ASN A 70 -2.79 -7.65 0.41
C ASN A 70 -1.92 -7.72 1.67
N ALA A 71 -0.59 -7.70 1.51
CA ALA A 71 0.32 -7.70 2.65
C ALA A 71 0.19 -6.42 3.50
N ALA A 72 0.02 -5.25 2.86
CA ALA A 72 -0.24 -3.99 3.55
C ALA A 72 -1.58 -4.02 4.31
N THR A 73 -2.63 -4.58 3.71
CA THR A 73 -3.94 -4.73 4.35
C THR A 73 -3.85 -5.65 5.57
N ASP A 74 -3.16 -6.78 5.45
CA ASP A 74 -2.96 -7.72 6.56
C ASP A 74 -2.15 -7.08 7.70
N HIS A 75 -1.12 -6.30 7.34
CA HIS A 75 -0.35 -5.53 8.31
C HIS A 75 -1.22 -4.54 9.10
N HIS A 76 -2.10 -3.81 8.42
CA HIS A 76 -3.05 -2.90 9.05
C HIS A 76 -4.01 -3.62 10.00
N ARG A 77 -4.57 -4.75 9.59
CA ARG A 77 -5.46 -5.56 10.44
C ARG A 77 -4.74 -6.05 11.69
N SER A 78 -3.50 -6.50 11.56
CA SER A 78 -2.68 -6.95 12.69
C SER A 78 -2.41 -5.81 13.69
N LEU A 79 -2.08 -4.61 13.21
CA LEU A 79 -1.87 -3.45 14.07
C LEU A 79 -3.16 -3.00 14.77
N PHE A 80 -4.30 -3.01 14.07
CA PHE A 80 -5.60 -2.66 14.63
C PHE A 80 -6.00 -3.64 15.74
N SER A 81 -5.87 -4.94 15.51
CA SER A 81 -6.14 -5.98 16.52
C SER A 81 -5.25 -5.83 17.75
N ARG A 82 -3.96 -5.56 17.57
CA ARG A 82 -3.03 -5.31 18.68
C ARG A 82 -3.41 -4.04 19.48
N ARG A 83 -3.81 -2.96 18.79
CA ARG A 83 -4.27 -1.73 19.45
C ARG A 83 -5.55 -1.92 20.23
N GLU A 84 -6.52 -2.69 19.75
CA GLU A 84 -7.72 -3.05 20.51
C GLU A 84 -7.39 -3.87 21.75
N GLN A 85 -6.49 -4.85 21.63
CA GLN A 85 -6.05 -5.64 22.78
C GLN A 85 -5.31 -4.80 23.82
N VAL A 86 -4.51 -3.80 23.38
CA VAL A 86 -3.81 -2.87 24.29
C VAL A 86 -4.79 -1.85 24.88
N ARG A 87 -5.75 -1.33 24.13
CA ARG A 87 -6.81 -0.44 24.65
C ARG A 87 -7.70 -1.11 25.70
N ALA A 88 -7.95 -2.40 25.55
CA ALA A 88 -8.67 -3.18 26.58
C ALA A 88 -7.87 -3.34 27.87
N LYS A 89 -6.55 -3.08 27.86
CA LYS A 89 -5.65 -3.24 29.00
C LYS A 89 -5.14 -1.91 29.61
N LEU A 90 -5.23 -0.78 28.85
CA LEU A 90 -4.72 0.53 29.29
C LEU A 90 -5.69 1.63 28.81
N PRO A 91 -6.18 2.52 29.71
CA PRO A 91 -6.91 3.70 29.29
C PRO A 91 -5.95 4.73 28.69
N ASP A 92 -6.34 5.27 27.52
CA ASP A 92 -5.77 6.42 26.81
C ASP A 92 -4.25 6.44 26.57
N VAL A 93 -3.85 5.90 25.39
CA VAL A 93 -2.65 6.40 24.72
C VAL A 93 -3.12 7.31 23.59
N ALA A 94 -2.83 8.60 23.74
CA ALA A 94 -3.15 9.65 22.80
C ALA A 94 -2.70 9.28 21.37
N ALA A 95 -3.58 9.52 20.39
CA ALA A 95 -3.22 9.50 18.99
C ALA A 95 -2.02 10.43 18.79
N ILE A 96 -0.99 9.94 18.10
CA ILE A 96 0.16 10.76 17.72
C ILE A 96 -0.36 11.80 16.72
N GLU A 97 -0.52 13.04 17.20
CA GLU A 97 -0.79 14.17 16.31
C GLU A 97 0.41 14.39 15.39
N PRO A 98 0.20 14.63 14.08
CA PRO A 98 1.29 14.99 13.18
C PRO A 98 1.92 16.29 13.66
N ARG A 99 3.22 16.29 13.93
CA ARG A 99 3.96 17.50 14.24
C ARG A 99 3.87 18.46 13.05
N HIS A 100 3.32 19.63 13.27
CA HIS A 100 3.32 20.73 12.33
C HIS A 100 4.75 21.26 12.19
N GLY A 101 5.33 21.10 11.01
CA GLY A 101 6.61 21.69 10.63
C GLY A 101 7.10 21.08 9.32
N ASP A 102 7.10 21.86 8.28
CA ASP A 102 7.45 21.58 6.88
C ASP A 102 6.32 21.05 6.00
N ALA A 103 6.28 21.58 4.74
CA ALA A 103 5.29 21.26 3.73
C ALA A 103 4.93 19.76 3.78
N ALA A 104 3.70 19.46 4.18
CA ALA A 104 3.26 18.10 4.44
C ALA A 104 3.59 17.24 3.23
N SER A 105 4.57 16.36 3.38
CA SER A 105 4.94 15.40 2.34
C SER A 105 3.68 14.61 1.97
N ILE A 106 3.57 14.21 0.71
CA ILE A 106 2.45 13.37 0.25
C ILE A 106 2.27 12.14 1.15
N VAL A 107 3.35 11.62 1.71
CA VAL A 107 3.35 10.50 2.67
C VAL A 107 2.61 10.89 3.95
N THR A 108 2.86 12.08 4.49
CA THR A 108 2.19 12.59 5.69
C THR A 108 0.69 12.79 5.43
N LEU A 109 0.32 13.34 4.28
CA LEU A 109 -1.07 13.51 3.88
C LEU A 109 -1.78 12.16 3.71
N LEU A 110 -1.17 11.22 3.04
CA LEU A 110 -1.70 9.86 2.88
C LEU A 110 -1.85 9.15 4.24
N ALA A 111 -0.97 9.42 5.20
CA ALA A 111 -1.05 8.86 6.55
C ALA A 111 -2.33 9.26 7.30
N THR A 112 -2.93 10.40 6.96
CA THR A 112 -4.19 10.87 7.56
C THR A 112 -5.42 10.11 7.06
N LEU A 113 -5.30 9.39 5.95
CA LEU A 113 -6.40 8.62 5.37
C LEU A 113 -6.55 7.26 6.05
N PRO A 114 -7.80 6.77 6.25
CA PRO A 114 -8.03 5.37 6.53
C PRO A 114 -7.39 4.46 5.47
N ALA A 115 -6.95 3.28 5.87
CA ALA A 115 -6.18 2.36 5.02
C ALA A 115 -6.82 2.06 3.66
N SER A 116 -8.14 1.83 3.63
CA SER A 116 -8.87 1.54 2.39
C SER A 116 -8.96 2.74 1.44
N MET A 117 -9.16 3.95 1.98
CA MET A 117 -9.13 5.18 1.17
C MET A 117 -7.73 5.45 0.62
N ARG A 118 -6.72 5.28 1.46
CA ARG A 118 -5.31 5.42 1.06
C ARG A 118 -4.94 4.44 -0.05
N ALA A 119 -5.28 3.17 0.09
CA ALA A 119 -5.04 2.16 -0.93
C ALA A 119 -5.72 2.51 -2.26
N ALA A 120 -7.00 2.89 -2.22
CA ALA A 120 -7.73 3.30 -3.42
C ALA A 120 -7.08 4.51 -4.11
N VAL A 121 -6.68 5.53 -3.36
CA VAL A 121 -6.01 6.73 -3.89
C VAL A 121 -4.64 6.37 -4.48
N VAL A 122 -3.82 5.64 -3.77
CA VAL A 122 -2.47 5.25 -4.23
C VAL A 122 -2.56 4.43 -5.51
N LEU A 123 -3.40 3.40 -5.55
CA LEU A 123 -3.51 2.53 -6.72
C LEU A 123 -4.07 3.26 -7.94
N ARG A 124 -5.08 4.12 -7.75
CA ARG A 124 -5.72 4.85 -8.83
C ARG A 124 -4.86 5.99 -9.39
N TYR A 125 -4.24 6.78 -8.52
CA TYR A 125 -3.64 8.06 -8.91
C TYR A 125 -2.11 8.08 -8.85
N VAL A 126 -1.48 7.18 -8.13
CA VAL A 126 -0.02 7.04 -8.13
C VAL A 126 0.41 5.90 -9.06
N GLU A 127 -0.24 4.74 -8.95
CA GLU A 127 0.07 3.57 -9.78
C GLU A 127 -0.69 3.57 -11.12
N GLY A 128 -1.67 4.43 -11.31
CA GLY A 128 -2.41 4.59 -12.56
C GLY A 128 -3.31 3.41 -12.92
N LEU A 129 -3.71 2.59 -11.95
CA LEU A 129 -4.58 1.44 -12.19
C LEU A 129 -6.00 1.90 -12.53
N SER A 130 -6.69 1.16 -13.39
CA SER A 130 -8.12 1.30 -13.64
C SER A 130 -8.94 0.99 -12.38
N VAL A 131 -10.22 1.36 -12.39
CA VAL A 131 -11.14 1.00 -11.29
C VAL A 131 -11.23 -0.51 -11.14
N ALA A 132 -11.32 -1.25 -12.25
CA ALA A 132 -11.41 -2.71 -12.24
C ALA A 132 -10.13 -3.35 -11.68
N GLU A 133 -8.94 -2.91 -12.13
CA GLU A 133 -7.65 -3.41 -11.62
C GLU A 133 -7.49 -3.10 -10.13
N THR A 134 -7.90 -1.91 -9.68
CA THR A 134 -7.85 -1.51 -8.28
C THR A 134 -8.80 -2.37 -7.44
N ALA A 135 -10.02 -2.61 -7.92
CA ALA A 135 -10.99 -3.48 -7.25
C ALA A 135 -10.45 -4.91 -7.10
N HIS A 136 -9.82 -5.42 -8.15
CA HIS A 136 -9.17 -6.73 -8.11
C HIS A 136 -8.01 -6.78 -7.09
N ALA A 137 -7.14 -5.76 -7.09
CA ALA A 137 -6.02 -5.66 -6.15
C ALA A 137 -6.50 -5.55 -4.68
N MET A 138 -7.54 -4.75 -4.44
CA MET A 138 -8.11 -4.52 -3.11
C MET A 138 -9.10 -5.60 -2.67
N ARG A 139 -9.46 -6.55 -3.54
CA ARG A 139 -10.50 -7.58 -3.30
C ARG A 139 -11.85 -6.99 -2.87
N CYS A 140 -12.28 -5.96 -3.58
CA CYS A 140 -13.55 -5.29 -3.33
C CYS A 140 -14.28 -4.97 -4.64
N SER A 141 -15.50 -4.41 -4.54
CA SER A 141 -16.27 -4.00 -5.70
C SER A 141 -15.72 -2.72 -6.34
N GLU A 142 -15.96 -2.51 -7.63
CA GLU A 142 -15.65 -1.27 -8.32
C GLU A 142 -16.35 -0.06 -7.72
N GLY A 143 -17.61 -0.24 -7.26
CA GLY A 143 -18.35 0.80 -6.55
C GLY A 143 -17.65 1.22 -5.26
N ASN A 144 -17.08 0.27 -4.51
CA ASN A 144 -16.31 0.57 -3.32
C ASN A 144 -15.02 1.35 -3.67
N VAL A 145 -14.29 0.97 -4.73
CA VAL A 145 -13.12 1.73 -5.21
C VAL A 145 -13.49 3.17 -5.54
N LYS A 146 -14.55 3.39 -6.31
CA LYS A 146 -15.03 4.73 -6.67
C LYS A 146 -15.35 5.56 -5.44
N SER A 147 -16.07 4.99 -4.48
CA SER A 147 -16.44 5.65 -3.22
C SER A 147 -15.19 5.97 -2.37
N GLN A 148 -14.29 5.01 -2.17
CA GLN A 148 -13.10 5.19 -1.35
C GLN A 148 -12.12 6.20 -1.97
N SER A 149 -11.90 6.15 -3.28
CA SER A 149 -11.02 7.10 -3.96
C SER A 149 -11.57 8.53 -3.95
N ALA A 150 -12.88 8.72 -4.17
CA ALA A 150 -13.52 10.03 -4.12
C ALA A 150 -13.42 10.65 -2.72
N ARG A 151 -13.78 9.90 -1.68
CA ARG A 151 -13.67 10.37 -0.28
C ARG A 151 -12.22 10.62 0.13
N GLY A 152 -11.29 9.78 -0.32
CA GLY A 152 -9.86 9.97 -0.06
C GLY A 152 -9.34 11.26 -0.66
N LEU A 153 -9.66 11.55 -1.93
CA LEU A 153 -9.29 12.81 -2.59
C LEU A 153 -9.91 14.02 -1.91
N GLU A 154 -11.18 13.95 -1.51
CA GLU A 154 -11.86 15.03 -0.80
C GLU A 154 -11.14 15.36 0.51
N ARG A 155 -10.79 14.35 1.32
CA ARG A 155 -10.02 14.54 2.56
C ARG A 155 -8.63 15.12 2.30
N LEU A 156 -7.93 14.64 1.28
CA LEU A 156 -6.62 15.19 0.91
C LEU A 156 -6.72 16.65 0.50
N ARG A 157 -7.72 17.03 -0.32
CA ARG A 157 -7.95 18.42 -0.71
C ARG A 157 -8.25 19.31 0.50
N ALA A 158 -9.03 18.82 1.45
CA ALA A 158 -9.32 19.55 2.68
C ALA A 158 -8.08 19.73 3.57
N ALA A 159 -7.17 18.76 3.58
CA ALA A 159 -5.92 18.79 4.35
C ALA A 159 -4.81 19.63 3.66
N PHE A 160 -4.92 19.91 2.35
CA PHE A 160 -3.96 20.75 1.64
C PHE A 160 -4.03 22.20 2.16
N PRO A 161 -2.88 22.78 2.57
CA PRO A 161 -2.85 24.18 3.01
C PRO A 161 -3.40 25.13 1.93
N ALA A 162 -4.17 26.13 2.33
CA ALA A 162 -4.85 27.04 1.42
C ALA A 162 -3.89 27.76 0.44
N HIS A 163 -2.65 28.02 0.85
CA HIS A 163 -1.62 28.66 0.02
C HIS A 163 -1.08 27.80 -1.12
N MET A 164 -1.25 26.47 -1.07
CA MET A 164 -0.86 25.56 -2.16
C MET A 164 -1.98 25.31 -3.18
N ARG A 165 -3.19 25.82 -2.93
CA ARG A 165 -4.33 25.66 -3.83
C ARG A 165 -4.36 26.66 -4.99
N THR A 166 -3.43 27.63 -5.01
CA THR A 166 -3.44 28.77 -5.96
C THR A 166 -2.41 28.63 -7.08
N VAL A 167 -1.71 27.51 -7.18
CA VAL A 167 -0.76 27.26 -8.28
C VAL A 167 -1.41 26.23 -9.23
N GLY A 168 -2.19 26.75 -10.16
CA GLY A 168 -2.79 26.03 -11.28
C GLY A 168 -3.03 26.97 -12.43
#